data_8038debb02a2b7f773d8584bca82e580
#
_entry.id   8038debb02a2b7f773d8584bca82e580
#
_cell.length_a   1.000
_cell.length_b   1.000
_cell.length_c   1.000
_cell.angle_alpha   90.00
_cell.angle_beta   90.00
_cell.angle_gamma   90.00
#
_symmetry.space_group_name_H-M   'P 1'
#
loop_
_entity.id
_entity.type
_entity.pdbx_description
1 polymer ?
#
loop_
_entity_poly.entity_id
_entity_poly.type
_entity_poly.pdbx_seq_one_letter_code
_entity_poly.pdbx_strand_id
1 'polypeptide(L)'
;RNLYIIMKSKQEKLANLFVQDVPKFGWSRDTLLQCAKKQRISTSVLAKLFPSFEYDVLKFIIAQNNNKVEKNYNSFNNSRLKTRDKIKTIMELKFENNNHLKKALPEMLKFLLRPGNIFMSIKMLHENSDFIWNLSGDKSNDFSYYSKRGLLSTIYLATLIYWLNDKSEKDIATKNFISKSVDGIVDGVSKFKQLNVLRSLAQNFFSRFNESKT
;
A
#
# COMPACT_ATOMS: atom_id res chain seq x y z
N ARG A 1 -0.73 -16.43 25.80
CA ARG A 1 -1.05 -15.01 25.53
C ARG A 1 0.20 -14.12 25.52
N ASN A 2 1.11 -14.26 26.49
CA ASN A 2 2.36 -13.46 26.56
C ASN A 2 3.31 -13.67 25.37
N LEU A 3 3.49 -14.93 24.90
CA LEU A 3 4.40 -15.26 23.80
C LEU A 3 3.94 -14.60 22.48
N TYR A 4 2.63 -14.59 22.19
CA TYR A 4 2.06 -13.93 21.02
C TYR A 4 2.32 -12.42 21.02
N ILE A 5 2.13 -11.77 22.16
CA ILE A 5 2.37 -10.32 22.32
C ILE A 5 3.86 -10.00 22.09
N ILE A 6 4.76 -10.80 22.65
CA ILE A 6 6.20 -10.65 22.48
C ILE A 6 6.61 -10.83 21.01
N MET A 7 6.08 -11.84 20.32
CA MET A 7 6.36 -12.08 18.90
C MET A 7 5.86 -10.93 18.04
N LYS A 8 4.65 -10.45 18.27
CA LYS A 8 4.07 -9.31 17.56
C LYS A 8 4.90 -8.04 17.75
N SER A 9 5.32 -7.75 18.98
CA SER A 9 6.21 -6.60 19.26
C SER A 9 7.56 -6.72 18.55
N LYS A 10 8.13 -7.93 18.45
CA LYS A 10 9.38 -8.17 17.69
C LYS A 10 9.17 -7.98 16.20
N GLN A 11 8.05 -8.45 15.64
CA GLN A 11 7.70 -8.20 14.23
C GLN A 11 7.59 -6.71 13.94
N GLU A 12 6.90 -5.94 14.79
CA GLU A 12 6.74 -4.50 14.62
C GLU A 12 8.09 -3.76 14.64
N LYS A 13 8.93 -4.04 15.62
CA LYS A 13 10.26 -3.41 15.72
C LYS A 13 11.13 -3.75 14.52
N LEU A 14 11.13 -5.00 14.08
CA LEU A 14 11.92 -5.44 12.94
C LEU A 14 11.41 -4.84 11.62
N ALA A 15 10.08 -4.84 11.41
CA ALA A 15 9.47 -4.23 10.23
C ALA A 15 9.76 -2.73 10.14
N ASN A 16 9.67 -2.01 11.26
CA ASN A 16 9.97 -0.57 11.31
C ASN A 16 11.45 -0.29 10.99
N LEU A 17 12.38 -1.05 11.55
CA LEU A 17 13.81 -0.91 11.23
C LEU A 17 14.09 -1.24 9.76
N PHE A 18 13.46 -2.30 9.23
CA PHE A 18 13.59 -2.67 7.83
C PHE A 18 13.14 -1.53 6.90
N VAL A 19 11.96 -0.94 7.16
CA VAL A 19 11.44 0.20 6.38
C VAL A 19 12.40 1.40 6.42
N GLN A 20 13.04 1.67 7.56
CA GLN A 20 14.03 2.76 7.69
C GLN A 20 15.31 2.49 6.88
N ASP A 21 15.74 1.25 6.80
CA ASP A 21 16.97 0.85 6.10
C ASP A 21 16.76 0.66 4.58
N VAL A 22 15.53 0.34 4.15
CA VAL A 22 15.16 0.08 2.75
C VAL A 22 15.57 1.21 1.77
N PRO A 23 15.41 2.50 2.05
CA PRO A 23 15.81 3.55 1.13
C PRO A 23 17.31 3.52 0.79
N LYS A 24 18.14 2.96 1.65
CA LYS A 24 19.59 2.88 1.50
C LYS A 24 20.06 1.55 0.93
N PHE A 25 19.42 0.45 1.31
CA PHE A 25 19.90 -0.91 1.02
C PHE A 25 18.95 -1.71 0.12
N GLY A 26 17.81 -1.15 -0.26
CA GLY A 26 16.80 -1.81 -1.08
C GLY A 26 15.85 -2.73 -0.31
N TRP A 27 14.71 -3.08 -0.94
CA TRP A 27 13.75 -4.04 -0.40
C TRP A 27 14.22 -5.46 -0.73
N SER A 28 14.96 -6.07 0.17
CA SER A 28 15.60 -7.37 -0.07
C SER A 28 15.72 -8.20 1.20
N ARG A 29 15.90 -9.52 1.00
CA ARG A 29 16.18 -10.46 2.08
C ARG A 29 17.44 -10.08 2.86
N ASP A 30 18.47 -9.62 2.17
CA ASP A 30 19.76 -9.25 2.79
C ASP A 30 19.58 -8.06 3.73
N THR A 31 18.82 -7.05 3.32
CA THR A 31 18.46 -5.90 4.18
C THR A 31 17.74 -6.39 5.44
N LEU A 32 16.78 -7.31 5.29
CA LEU A 32 16.04 -7.85 6.43
C LEU A 32 16.94 -8.66 7.38
N LEU A 33 17.88 -9.46 6.85
CA LEU A 33 18.85 -10.19 7.64
C LEU A 33 19.79 -9.24 8.42
N GLN A 34 20.23 -8.14 7.79
CA GLN A 34 21.02 -7.12 8.48
C GLN A 34 20.22 -6.46 9.62
N CYS A 35 18.95 -6.13 9.40
CA CYS A 35 18.06 -5.58 10.43
C CYS A 35 17.87 -6.56 11.59
N ALA A 36 17.68 -7.87 11.29
CA ALA A 36 17.56 -8.91 12.30
C ALA A 36 18.84 -9.02 13.15
N LYS A 37 20.03 -8.97 12.51
CA LYS A 37 21.33 -8.97 13.19
C LYS A 37 21.49 -7.76 14.12
N LYS A 38 21.11 -6.56 13.67
CA LYS A 38 21.11 -5.32 14.50
C LYS A 38 20.24 -5.48 15.76
N GLN A 39 19.13 -6.19 15.65
CA GLN A 39 18.21 -6.46 16.77
C GLN A 39 18.54 -7.75 17.56
N ARG A 40 19.68 -8.40 17.29
CA ARG A 40 20.09 -9.68 17.91
C ARG A 40 19.05 -10.80 17.73
N ILE A 41 18.35 -10.80 16.58
CA ILE A 41 17.40 -11.83 16.20
C ILE A 41 18.14 -12.87 15.34
N SER A 42 18.13 -14.13 15.79
CA SER A 42 18.75 -15.22 15.02
C SER A 42 17.95 -15.52 13.75
N THR A 43 18.59 -16.10 12.73
CA THR A 43 17.95 -16.48 11.47
C THR A 43 16.80 -17.45 11.68
N SER A 44 16.90 -18.37 12.66
CA SER A 44 15.82 -19.30 13.00
C SER A 44 14.60 -18.60 13.60
N VAL A 45 14.80 -17.55 14.41
CA VAL A 45 13.72 -16.73 14.92
C VAL A 45 13.13 -15.85 13.82
N LEU A 46 13.97 -15.26 12.96
CA LEU A 46 13.52 -14.48 11.81
C LEU A 46 12.60 -15.30 10.90
N ALA A 47 12.98 -16.55 10.56
CA ALA A 47 12.16 -17.44 9.74
C ALA A 47 10.82 -17.82 10.40
N LYS A 48 10.71 -17.77 11.73
CA LYS A 48 9.42 -17.93 12.43
C LYS A 48 8.58 -16.64 12.40
N LEU A 49 9.22 -15.47 12.46
CA LEU A 49 8.53 -14.18 12.41
C LEU A 49 8.03 -13.85 10.99
N PHE A 50 8.86 -14.12 9.98
CA PHE A 50 8.63 -13.83 8.57
C PHE A 50 9.11 -15.00 7.70
N PRO A 51 8.31 -16.08 7.55
CA PRO A 51 8.69 -17.27 6.79
C PRO A 51 9.09 -17.00 5.33
N SER A 52 8.40 -16.11 4.67
CA SER A 52 8.70 -15.65 3.31
C SER A 52 9.48 -14.32 3.30
N PHE A 53 10.23 -14.05 4.36
CA PHE A 53 11.14 -12.90 4.52
C PHE A 53 10.50 -11.56 4.16
N GLU A 54 11.09 -10.82 3.22
CA GLU A 54 10.67 -9.46 2.83
C GLU A 54 9.23 -9.37 2.32
N TYR A 55 8.68 -10.47 1.82
CA TYR A 55 7.29 -10.53 1.40
C TYR A 55 6.33 -10.53 2.59
N ASP A 56 6.63 -11.31 3.62
CA ASP A 56 5.80 -11.34 4.81
C ASP A 56 5.91 -10.04 5.62
N VAL A 57 7.05 -9.35 5.57
CA VAL A 57 7.17 -8.00 6.12
C VAL A 57 6.18 -7.05 5.43
N LEU A 58 6.07 -7.12 4.10
CA LEU A 58 5.11 -6.29 3.36
C LEU A 58 3.67 -6.60 3.73
N LYS A 59 3.30 -7.89 3.79
CA LYS A 59 1.96 -8.31 4.26
C LYS A 59 1.67 -7.81 5.68
N PHE A 60 2.65 -7.91 6.57
CA PHE A 60 2.52 -7.46 7.94
C PHE A 60 2.26 -5.94 8.01
N ILE A 61 3.00 -5.14 7.26
CA ILE A 61 2.81 -3.68 7.18
C ILE A 61 1.41 -3.34 6.64
N ILE A 62 0.96 -4.02 5.58
CA ILE A 62 -0.38 -3.81 5.01
C ILE A 62 -1.45 -4.18 6.03
N ALA A 63 -1.32 -5.30 6.72
CA ALA A 63 -2.28 -5.72 7.75
C ALA A 63 -2.34 -4.72 8.91
N GLN A 64 -1.19 -4.20 9.37
CA GLN A 64 -1.15 -3.18 10.40
C GLN A 64 -1.82 -1.88 9.95
N ASN A 65 -1.57 -1.45 8.70
CA ASN A 65 -2.24 -0.28 8.15
C ASN A 65 -3.75 -0.51 8.09
N ASN A 66 -4.21 -1.64 7.57
CA ASN A 66 -5.64 -1.97 7.50
C ASN A 66 -6.31 -1.91 8.87
N ASN A 67 -5.69 -2.50 9.90
CA ASN A 67 -6.21 -2.45 11.27
C ASN A 67 -6.31 -1.01 11.83
N LYS A 68 -5.31 -0.16 11.54
CA LYS A 68 -5.35 1.26 11.94
C LYS A 68 -6.43 2.02 11.20
N VAL A 69 -6.55 1.79 9.89
CA VAL A 69 -7.59 2.41 9.04
C VAL A 69 -8.97 2.03 9.53
N GLU A 70 -9.23 0.75 9.73
CA GLU A 70 -10.51 0.25 10.22
C GLU A 70 -10.87 0.87 11.58
N LYS A 71 -9.94 0.88 12.52
CA LYS A 71 -10.14 1.50 13.83
C LYS A 71 -10.45 2.99 13.71
N ASN A 72 -9.66 3.74 12.94
CA ASN A 72 -9.86 5.18 12.76
C ASN A 72 -11.19 5.45 12.03
N TYR A 73 -11.46 4.70 10.95
CA TYR A 73 -12.70 4.85 10.18
C TYR A 73 -13.95 4.61 11.03
N ASN A 74 -13.95 3.56 11.85
CA ASN A 74 -15.06 3.23 12.72
C ASN A 74 -15.25 4.19 13.91
N SER A 75 -14.24 5.01 14.22
CA SER A 75 -14.38 6.06 15.25
C SER A 75 -15.17 7.28 14.76
N PHE A 76 -15.39 7.42 13.43
CA PHE A 76 -16.20 8.49 12.85
C PHE A 76 -17.66 8.02 12.62
N ASN A 77 -18.60 8.95 12.69
CA ASN A 77 -19.98 8.65 12.29
C ASN A 77 -20.11 8.66 10.76
N ASN A 78 -19.90 7.50 10.16
CA ASN A 78 -19.91 7.33 8.70
C ASN A 78 -21.29 6.95 8.12
N SER A 79 -22.32 6.83 8.95
CA SER A 79 -23.63 6.28 8.55
C SER A 79 -24.32 7.09 7.46
N ARG A 80 -24.11 8.41 7.42
CA ARG A 80 -24.71 9.34 6.45
C ARG A 80 -23.89 9.53 5.18
N LEU A 81 -22.66 9.03 5.11
CA LEU A 81 -21.79 9.21 3.93
C LEU A 81 -22.24 8.29 2.80
N LYS A 82 -22.19 8.83 1.56
CA LYS A 82 -22.34 8.02 0.34
C LYS A 82 -21.13 7.07 0.20
N THR A 83 -21.30 5.95 -0.47
CA THR A 83 -20.24 4.94 -0.65
C THR A 83 -18.95 5.54 -1.23
N ARG A 84 -19.06 6.46 -2.22
CA ARG A 84 -17.89 7.14 -2.79
C ARG A 84 -17.10 7.96 -1.77
N ASP A 85 -17.80 8.68 -0.88
CA ASP A 85 -17.17 9.51 0.14
C ASP A 85 -16.52 8.65 1.22
N LYS A 86 -17.13 7.50 1.55
CA LYS A 86 -16.53 6.47 2.40
C LYS A 86 -15.23 5.94 1.80
N ILE A 87 -15.21 5.63 0.49
CA ILE A 87 -13.99 5.15 -0.21
C ILE A 87 -12.90 6.20 -0.16
N LYS A 88 -13.22 7.49 -0.44
CA LYS A 88 -12.24 8.59 -0.34
C LYS A 88 -11.62 8.66 1.04
N THR A 89 -12.44 8.70 2.09
CA THR A 89 -11.99 8.75 3.49
C THR A 89 -11.09 7.55 3.83
N ILE A 90 -11.47 6.33 3.44
CA ILE A 90 -10.68 5.13 3.71
C ILE A 90 -9.33 5.20 2.96
N MET A 91 -9.32 5.64 1.72
CA MET A 91 -8.08 5.81 0.95
C MET A 91 -7.17 6.87 1.59
N GLU A 92 -7.70 8.04 1.96
CA GLU A 92 -6.94 9.09 2.64
C GLU A 92 -6.30 8.57 3.92
N LEU A 93 -7.05 7.89 4.79
CA LEU A 93 -6.54 7.26 6.00
C LEU A 93 -5.41 6.25 5.71
N LYS A 94 -5.50 5.48 4.61
CA LYS A 94 -4.46 4.52 4.23
C LYS A 94 -3.15 5.22 3.89
N PHE A 95 -3.18 6.34 3.17
CA PHE A 95 -1.99 7.09 2.79
C PHE A 95 -1.41 7.85 3.99
N GLU A 96 -2.24 8.52 4.80
CA GLU A 96 -1.82 9.21 6.01
C GLU A 96 -1.11 8.27 7.00
N ASN A 97 -1.68 7.10 7.27
CA ASN A 97 -1.08 6.11 8.17
C ASN A 97 0.25 5.55 7.65
N ASN A 98 0.47 5.60 6.33
CA ASN A 98 1.66 5.07 5.67
C ASN A 98 2.73 6.14 5.36
N ASN A 99 2.60 7.36 5.84
CA ASN A 99 3.52 8.45 5.51
C ASN A 99 5.00 8.10 5.82
N HIS A 100 5.23 7.31 6.86
CA HIS A 100 6.56 6.79 7.21
C HIS A 100 7.15 5.84 6.14
N LEU A 101 6.32 5.25 5.27
CA LEU A 101 6.75 4.37 4.18
C LEU A 101 7.14 5.14 2.91
N LYS A 102 6.81 6.43 2.81
CA LYS A 102 6.97 7.19 1.56
C LYS A 102 8.39 7.14 1.01
N LYS A 103 9.40 7.19 1.90
CA LYS A 103 10.82 7.08 1.50
C LYS A 103 11.20 5.67 1.03
N ALA A 104 10.57 4.63 1.55
CA ALA A 104 10.83 3.23 1.18
C ALA A 104 10.03 2.79 -0.06
N LEU A 105 9.00 3.57 -0.45
CA LEU A 105 8.07 3.23 -1.53
C LEU A 105 8.76 2.93 -2.87
N PRO A 106 9.78 3.68 -3.34
CA PRO A 106 10.47 3.35 -4.59
C PRO A 106 11.05 1.94 -4.59
N GLU A 107 11.74 1.54 -3.53
CA GLU A 107 12.36 0.22 -3.43
C GLU A 107 11.31 -0.88 -3.24
N MET A 108 10.23 -0.60 -2.52
CA MET A 108 9.07 -1.50 -2.42
C MET A 108 8.43 -1.74 -3.79
N LEU A 109 8.23 -0.70 -4.60
CA LEU A 109 7.68 -0.84 -5.95
C LEU A 109 8.65 -1.61 -6.86
N LYS A 110 9.96 -1.39 -6.76
CA LYS A 110 10.97 -2.21 -7.47
C LYS A 110 10.82 -3.69 -7.13
N PHE A 111 10.66 -4.02 -5.87
CA PHE A 111 10.46 -5.40 -5.41
C PHE A 111 9.17 -5.99 -5.98
N LEU A 112 8.06 -5.25 -5.91
CA LEU A 112 6.75 -5.70 -6.39
C LEU A 112 6.70 -5.90 -7.91
N LEU A 113 7.46 -5.12 -8.68
CA LEU A 113 7.50 -5.17 -10.15
C LEU A 113 8.49 -6.21 -10.70
N ARG A 114 9.22 -6.94 -9.86
CA ARG A 114 10.07 -8.05 -10.33
C ARG A 114 9.19 -9.11 -11.01
N PRO A 115 9.63 -9.69 -12.14
CA PRO A 115 8.82 -10.69 -12.87
C PRO A 115 8.30 -11.83 -11.98
N GLY A 116 9.11 -12.33 -11.04
CA GLY A 116 8.70 -13.36 -10.08
C GLY A 116 7.65 -12.93 -9.06
N ASN A 117 7.43 -11.62 -8.87
CA ASN A 117 6.52 -11.07 -7.86
C ASN A 117 5.23 -10.50 -8.45
N ILE A 118 5.14 -10.37 -9.78
CA ILE A 118 4.00 -9.69 -10.45
C ILE A 118 2.66 -10.29 -10.06
N PHE A 119 2.53 -11.61 -10.11
CA PHE A 119 1.27 -12.29 -9.79
C PHE A 119 0.83 -12.01 -8.34
N MET A 120 1.78 -12.08 -7.42
CA MET A 120 1.59 -11.78 -6.02
C MET A 120 1.19 -10.30 -5.79
N SER A 121 1.82 -9.39 -6.52
CA SER A 121 1.53 -7.95 -6.43
C SER A 121 0.13 -7.61 -6.90
N ILE A 122 -0.34 -8.24 -7.99
CA ILE A 122 -1.71 -8.12 -8.46
C ILE A 122 -2.70 -8.63 -7.42
N LYS A 123 -2.42 -9.79 -6.81
CA LYS A 123 -3.24 -10.35 -5.73
C LYS A 123 -3.33 -9.40 -4.54
N MET A 124 -2.20 -8.87 -4.08
CA MET A 124 -2.17 -7.91 -2.96
C MET A 124 -2.93 -6.62 -3.28
N LEU A 125 -2.83 -6.15 -4.52
CA LEU A 125 -3.57 -4.97 -4.97
C LEU A 125 -5.08 -5.22 -4.99
N HIS A 126 -5.50 -6.41 -5.42
CA HIS A 126 -6.90 -6.82 -5.38
C HIS A 126 -7.42 -6.94 -3.94
N GLU A 127 -6.68 -7.62 -3.05
CA GLU A 127 -7.01 -7.75 -1.62
C GLU A 127 -7.13 -6.38 -0.93
N ASN A 128 -6.26 -5.44 -1.30
CA ASN A 128 -6.32 -4.07 -0.79
C ASN A 128 -7.60 -3.33 -1.25
N SER A 129 -7.99 -3.51 -2.50
CA SER A 129 -9.22 -2.94 -3.04
C SER A 129 -10.47 -3.58 -2.44
N ASP A 130 -10.43 -4.90 -2.21
CA ASP A 130 -11.49 -5.62 -1.53
C ASP A 130 -11.69 -5.12 -0.10
N PHE A 131 -10.59 -4.91 0.64
CA PHE A 131 -10.64 -4.30 1.98
C PHE A 131 -11.34 -2.94 1.96
N ILE A 132 -11.01 -2.05 1.02
CA ILE A 132 -11.60 -0.71 0.94
C ILE A 132 -13.10 -0.80 0.63
N TRP A 133 -13.51 -1.64 -0.32
CA TRP A 133 -14.92 -1.83 -0.67
C TRP A 133 -15.72 -2.43 0.48
N ASN A 134 -15.21 -3.46 1.14
CA ASN A 134 -15.86 -4.10 2.28
C ASN A 134 -16.05 -3.11 3.44
N LEU A 135 -15.01 -2.35 3.78
CA LEU A 135 -15.08 -1.35 4.84
C LEU A 135 -16.04 -0.19 4.48
N SER A 136 -16.21 0.13 3.19
CA SER A 136 -17.20 1.12 2.73
C SER A 136 -18.65 0.62 2.79
N GLY A 137 -18.86 -0.67 3.06
CA GLY A 137 -20.18 -1.30 3.16
C GLY A 137 -20.70 -1.89 1.84
N ASP A 138 -19.82 -2.12 0.84
CA ASP A 138 -20.21 -2.80 -0.41
C ASP A 138 -20.54 -4.28 -0.14
N LYS A 139 -21.69 -4.72 -0.63
CA LYS A 139 -22.18 -6.10 -0.51
C LYS A 139 -22.40 -6.77 -1.87
N SER A 140 -21.81 -6.23 -2.94
CA SER A 140 -21.99 -6.79 -4.27
C SER A 140 -21.31 -8.16 -4.39
N ASN A 141 -22.02 -9.14 -5.02
CA ASN A 141 -21.56 -10.51 -5.24
C ASN A 141 -21.62 -10.90 -6.72
N ASP A 142 -21.98 -9.96 -7.60
CA ASP A 142 -22.19 -10.16 -9.03
C ASP A 142 -20.99 -9.70 -9.87
N PHE A 143 -21.16 -9.58 -11.19
CA PHE A 143 -20.13 -9.06 -12.08
C PHE A 143 -19.61 -7.68 -11.65
N SER A 144 -20.43 -6.87 -10.98
CA SER A 144 -20.01 -5.57 -10.47
C SER A 144 -18.93 -5.68 -9.37
N TYR A 145 -18.88 -6.81 -8.66
CA TYR A 145 -17.84 -7.12 -7.67
C TYR A 145 -16.43 -7.01 -8.27
N TYR A 146 -16.18 -7.72 -9.37
CA TYR A 146 -14.85 -7.75 -10.00
C TYR A 146 -14.50 -6.42 -10.67
N SER A 147 -15.45 -5.80 -11.37
CA SER A 147 -15.21 -4.52 -12.05
C SER A 147 -14.92 -3.39 -11.08
N LYS A 148 -15.64 -3.31 -9.96
CA LYS A 148 -15.39 -2.32 -8.89
C LYS A 148 -13.99 -2.47 -8.29
N ARG A 149 -13.59 -3.70 -7.97
CA ARG A 149 -12.28 -3.99 -7.38
C ARG A 149 -11.14 -3.73 -8.36
N GLY A 150 -11.29 -4.14 -9.62
CA GLY A 150 -10.32 -3.85 -10.67
C GLY A 150 -10.12 -2.35 -10.88
N LEU A 151 -11.22 -1.59 -10.94
CA LEU A 151 -11.16 -0.14 -11.12
C LEU A 151 -10.51 0.56 -9.91
N LEU A 152 -10.89 0.19 -8.69
CA LEU A 152 -10.29 0.75 -7.49
C LEU A 152 -8.81 0.36 -7.35
N SER A 153 -8.41 -0.85 -7.76
CA SER A 153 -7.01 -1.27 -7.82
C SER A 153 -6.19 -0.34 -8.72
N THR A 154 -6.74 0.02 -9.87
CA THR A 154 -6.10 0.96 -10.81
C THR A 154 -5.94 2.34 -10.19
N ILE A 155 -6.97 2.86 -9.53
CA ILE A 155 -6.91 4.16 -8.84
C ILE A 155 -5.92 4.12 -7.68
N TYR A 156 -5.92 3.05 -6.90
CA TYR A 156 -5.00 2.91 -5.77
C TYR A 156 -3.54 2.90 -6.23
N LEU A 157 -3.23 2.16 -7.30
CA LEU A 157 -1.88 2.14 -7.88
C LEU A 157 -1.48 3.52 -8.43
N ALA A 158 -2.39 4.19 -9.17
CA ALA A 158 -2.17 5.56 -9.63
C ALA A 158 -1.90 6.52 -8.47
N THR A 159 -2.67 6.39 -7.40
CA THR A 159 -2.51 7.21 -6.20
C THR A 159 -1.16 6.95 -5.52
N LEU A 160 -0.70 5.70 -5.44
CA LEU A 160 0.63 5.37 -4.90
C LEU A 160 1.74 6.09 -5.67
N ILE A 161 1.68 6.06 -7.01
CA ILE A 161 2.68 6.70 -7.86
C ILE A 161 2.59 8.24 -7.75
N TYR A 162 1.38 8.79 -7.67
CA TYR A 162 1.16 10.22 -7.46
C TYR A 162 1.72 10.68 -6.11
N TRP A 163 1.38 9.97 -5.04
CA TRP A 163 1.82 10.24 -3.69
C TRP A 163 3.35 10.20 -3.53
N LEU A 164 4.03 9.30 -4.22
CA LEU A 164 5.49 9.24 -4.24
C LEU A 164 6.12 10.58 -4.64
N ASN A 165 5.49 11.30 -5.57
CA ASN A 165 5.97 12.57 -6.10
C ASN A 165 5.35 13.80 -5.41
N ASP A 166 4.38 13.61 -4.53
CA ASP A 166 3.69 14.69 -3.84
C ASP A 166 4.60 15.34 -2.78
N LYS A 167 4.85 16.64 -2.95
CA LYS A 167 5.62 17.49 -2.02
C LYS A 167 4.73 18.52 -1.31
N SER A 168 3.41 18.45 -1.52
CA SER A 168 2.48 19.38 -0.90
C SER A 168 2.36 19.13 0.60
N GLU A 169 2.01 20.18 1.34
CA GLU A 169 1.80 20.09 2.78
C GLU A 169 0.70 19.07 3.09
N LYS A 170 0.99 18.14 4.01
CA LYS A 170 0.06 17.07 4.43
C LYS A 170 -0.53 16.25 3.28
N ASP A 171 0.22 16.12 2.18
CA ASP A 171 -0.17 15.37 0.98
C ASP A 171 -1.53 15.83 0.39
N ILE A 172 -1.81 17.15 0.44
CA ILE A 172 -3.10 17.71 0.00
C ILE A 172 -3.35 17.48 -1.49
N ALA A 173 -2.29 17.47 -2.30
CA ALA A 173 -2.41 17.18 -3.74
C ALA A 173 -2.84 15.72 -3.97
N THR A 174 -2.32 14.78 -3.17
CA THR A 174 -2.74 13.36 -3.19
C THR A 174 -4.20 13.19 -2.77
N LYS A 175 -4.67 13.91 -1.74
CA LYS A 175 -6.07 13.89 -1.32
C LYS A 175 -6.99 14.40 -2.44
N ASN A 176 -6.61 15.49 -3.09
CA ASN A 176 -7.34 16.01 -4.25
C ASN A 176 -7.35 15.02 -5.43
N PHE A 177 -6.23 14.32 -5.66
CA PHE A 177 -6.15 13.28 -6.68
C PHE A 177 -7.09 12.10 -6.37
N ILE A 178 -7.12 11.63 -5.12
CA ILE A 178 -8.05 10.59 -4.65
C ILE A 178 -9.49 11.04 -4.92
N SER A 179 -9.85 12.26 -4.48
CA SER A 179 -11.22 12.75 -4.63
C SER A 179 -11.66 12.78 -6.10
N LYS A 180 -10.86 13.38 -6.98
CA LYS A 180 -11.15 13.45 -8.43
C LYS A 180 -11.23 12.07 -9.08
N SER A 181 -10.34 11.15 -8.69
CA SER A 181 -10.28 9.82 -9.27
C SER A 181 -11.48 8.97 -8.85
N VAL A 182 -11.90 9.05 -7.60
CA VAL A 182 -13.06 8.31 -7.07
C VAL A 182 -14.37 8.89 -7.64
N ASP A 183 -14.50 10.21 -7.78
CA ASP A 183 -15.67 10.84 -8.42
C ASP A 183 -15.79 10.42 -9.88
N GLY A 184 -14.68 10.37 -10.59
CA GLY A 184 -14.65 9.93 -11.99
C GLY A 184 -15.08 8.48 -12.23
N ILE A 185 -15.03 7.60 -11.22
CA ILE A 185 -15.62 6.24 -11.30
C ILE A 185 -17.13 6.30 -11.52
N VAL A 186 -17.79 7.21 -10.83
CA VAL A 186 -19.26 7.32 -10.82
C VAL A 186 -19.76 7.90 -12.15
N ASP A 187 -19.01 8.82 -12.75
CA ASP A 187 -19.44 9.56 -13.95
C ASP A 187 -19.14 8.85 -15.28
N GLY A 188 -18.52 7.66 -15.25
CA GLY A 188 -18.26 6.83 -16.45
C GLY A 188 -17.27 7.41 -17.48
N VAL A 189 -16.93 8.69 -17.35
CA VAL A 189 -16.07 9.47 -18.27
C VAL A 189 -14.57 9.24 -18.00
N SER A 190 -14.23 8.71 -16.85
CA SER A 190 -12.84 8.68 -16.36
C SER A 190 -12.00 7.52 -16.86
N LYS A 191 -12.59 6.47 -17.42
CA LYS A 191 -11.83 5.27 -17.86
C LYS A 191 -10.70 5.61 -18.84
N PHE A 192 -10.91 6.56 -19.74
CA PHE A 192 -9.89 6.98 -20.72
C PHE A 192 -8.86 7.96 -20.16
N LYS A 193 -9.28 8.93 -19.34
CA LYS A 193 -8.35 9.92 -18.75
C LYS A 193 -7.42 9.31 -17.71
N GLN A 194 -7.91 8.36 -16.92
CA GLN A 194 -7.09 7.69 -15.89
C GLN A 194 -6.04 6.74 -16.50
N LEU A 195 -6.35 6.04 -17.59
CA LEU A 195 -5.37 5.24 -18.34
C LEU A 195 -4.23 6.10 -18.88
N ASN A 196 -4.51 7.31 -19.35
CA ASN A 196 -3.47 8.24 -19.83
C ASN A 196 -2.60 8.79 -18.69
N VAL A 197 -3.20 9.11 -17.55
CA VAL A 197 -2.47 9.52 -16.35
C VAL A 197 -1.59 8.37 -15.83
N LEU A 198 -2.11 7.15 -15.76
CA LEU A 198 -1.32 5.98 -15.38
C LEU A 198 -0.16 5.73 -16.33
N ARG A 199 -0.40 5.86 -17.65
CA ARG A 199 0.64 5.69 -18.67
C ARG A 199 1.75 6.74 -18.51
N SER A 200 1.41 8.00 -18.33
CA SER A 200 2.40 9.08 -18.13
C SER A 200 3.16 8.93 -16.81
N LEU A 201 2.48 8.56 -15.72
CA LEU A 201 3.10 8.32 -14.42
C LEU A 201 4.04 7.10 -14.47
N ALA A 202 3.61 6.03 -15.13
CA ALA A 202 4.44 4.84 -15.33
C ALA A 202 5.68 5.17 -16.18
N GLN A 203 5.53 5.90 -17.29
CA GLN A 203 6.66 6.34 -18.12
C GLN A 203 7.66 7.18 -17.32
N ASN A 204 7.19 8.16 -16.55
CA ASN A 204 8.04 9.00 -15.70
C ASN A 204 8.71 8.19 -14.56
N PHE A 205 8.03 7.19 -14.04
CA PHE A 205 8.59 6.29 -13.05
C PHE A 205 9.70 5.43 -13.65
N PHE A 206 9.47 4.80 -14.80
CA PHE A 206 10.44 3.94 -15.45
C PHE A 206 11.65 4.72 -16.03
N SER A 207 11.48 5.96 -16.53
CA SER A 207 12.60 6.78 -16.99
C SER A 207 13.60 7.07 -15.86
N ARG A 208 13.09 7.46 -14.67
CA ARG A 208 13.93 7.67 -13.48
C ARG A 208 14.66 6.40 -13.01
N PHE A 209 14.10 5.22 -13.29
CA PHE A 209 14.76 3.94 -12.99
C PHE A 209 15.95 3.66 -13.89
N ASN A 210 15.90 4.09 -15.15
CA ASN A 210 16.99 3.90 -16.10
C ASN A 210 18.13 4.89 -15.86
N GLU A 211 17.82 6.14 -15.44
CA GLU A 211 18.84 7.15 -15.11
C GLU A 211 19.66 6.84 -13.85
N SER A 212 19.15 6.01 -12.95
CA SER A 212 19.89 5.60 -11.74
C SER A 212 20.85 4.42 -11.96
N LYS A 213 21.02 3.93 -13.22
CA LYS A 213 21.91 2.84 -13.60
C LYS A 213 23.14 3.30 -14.42
N THR A 214 23.21 4.58 -14.72
CA THR A 214 24.39 5.25 -15.29
C THR A 214 25.12 6.01 -14.20
#